data_6941643065e6ba4ec168b149fb78d14a
#
_entry.id   6941643065e6ba4ec168b149fb78d14a
#
_cell.length_a   1.000
_cell.length_b   1.000
_cell.length_c   1.000
_cell.angle_alpha   90.00
_cell.angle_beta   90.00
_cell.angle_gamma   90.00
#
_symmetry.space_group_name_H-M   'P 1'
#
loop_
_entity.id
_entity.type
_entity.pdbx_description
1 polymer ?
#
loop_
_entity_poly.entity_id
_entity_poly.type
_entity_poly.pdbx_seq_one_letter_code
_entity_poly.pdbx_strand_id
1 'polypeptide(L)'
;STPESLKKALFELNAFNCVFVDCTAAPAIAAMYLDLLQHNISVVCANKIAASGDYDNYINLKNTARKRGIKYLFETNVGAGLPIINTIGDLIYSGDRIVKLEAVLSGTLNFIFNTISEEIPLSKAIKMAMEARFAEPDPRIDLSGKDVIRKLVILARESGLKVSQED
;
A
#
# COMPACT_ATOMS: atom_id res chain seq x y z
N SER A 1 -15.31 -14.95 12.28
CA SER A 1 -14.94 -13.78 13.09
C SER A 1 -15.26 -12.53 12.28
N THR A 2 -15.90 -11.53 12.87
CA THR A 2 -16.14 -10.23 12.25
C THR A 2 -15.00 -9.26 12.63
N PRO A 3 -14.76 -8.17 11.87
CA PRO A 3 -13.80 -7.14 12.26
C PRO A 3 -14.08 -6.57 13.67
N GLU A 4 -15.37 -6.40 14.03
CA GLU A 4 -15.77 -5.90 15.35
C GLU A 4 -15.41 -6.88 16.47
N SER A 5 -15.63 -8.18 16.26
CA SER A 5 -15.25 -9.19 17.26
C SER A 5 -13.74 -9.30 17.44
N LEU A 6 -12.98 -9.14 16.33
CA LEU A 6 -11.52 -9.07 16.37
C LEU A 6 -11.03 -7.84 17.14
N LYS A 7 -11.59 -6.67 16.84
CA LYS A 7 -11.26 -5.42 17.51
C LYS A 7 -11.54 -5.50 19.02
N LYS A 8 -12.71 -6.02 19.41
CA LYS A 8 -13.06 -6.22 20.82
C LYS A 8 -12.05 -7.13 21.52
N ALA A 9 -11.73 -8.28 20.93
CA ALA A 9 -10.76 -9.20 21.52
C ALA A 9 -9.36 -8.58 21.67
N LEU A 10 -8.91 -7.76 20.70
CA LEU A 10 -7.64 -7.05 20.78
C LEU A 10 -7.62 -6.03 21.94
N PHE A 11 -8.71 -5.31 22.16
CA PHE A 11 -8.79 -4.35 23.26
C PHE A 11 -8.88 -5.03 24.65
N GLU A 12 -9.57 -6.17 24.73
CA GLU A 12 -9.66 -6.97 25.96
C GLU A 12 -8.33 -7.61 26.36
N LEU A 13 -7.40 -7.86 25.41
CA LEU A 13 -6.06 -8.37 25.71
C LEU A 13 -5.27 -7.46 26.64
N ASN A 14 -5.51 -6.14 26.60
CA ASN A 14 -4.84 -5.12 27.42
C ASN A 14 -3.32 -5.35 27.58
N ALA A 15 -2.68 -5.74 26.47
CA ALA A 15 -1.27 -6.09 26.45
C ALA A 15 -0.41 -4.88 26.08
N PHE A 16 0.79 -4.79 26.67
CA PHE A 16 1.76 -3.75 26.34
C PHE A 16 2.48 -4.06 25.01
N ASN A 17 2.88 -3.01 24.29
CA ASN A 17 3.67 -3.10 23.06
C ASN A 17 3.01 -3.97 21.96
N CYS A 18 1.68 -3.89 21.84
CA CYS A 18 0.95 -4.62 20.82
C CYS A 18 1.25 -4.08 19.43
N VAL A 19 1.39 -5.02 18.50
CA VAL A 19 1.51 -4.76 17.07
C VAL A 19 0.45 -5.57 16.33
N PHE A 20 -0.40 -4.88 15.57
CA PHE A 20 -1.35 -5.49 14.65
C PHE A 20 -0.73 -5.59 13.26
N VAL A 21 -0.69 -6.80 12.70
CA VAL A 21 -0.14 -7.04 11.35
C VAL A 21 -1.28 -7.37 10.40
N ASP A 22 -1.46 -6.56 9.34
CA ASP A 22 -2.47 -6.79 8.31
C ASP A 22 -1.83 -7.17 6.97
N CYS A 23 -1.98 -8.44 6.59
CA CYS A 23 -1.58 -8.97 5.29
C CYS A 23 -2.77 -9.20 4.36
N THR A 24 -3.93 -8.58 4.62
CA THR A 24 -5.13 -8.72 3.81
C THR A 24 -5.25 -7.61 2.75
N ALA A 25 -6.27 -7.71 1.92
CA ALA A 25 -6.73 -6.63 1.05
C ALA A 25 -8.15 -6.17 1.44
N ALA A 26 -8.58 -6.44 2.68
CA ALA A 26 -9.94 -6.22 3.15
C ALA A 26 -10.15 -4.76 3.61
N PRO A 27 -11.12 -4.02 3.03
CA PRO A 27 -11.44 -2.66 3.47
C PRO A 27 -11.87 -2.57 4.94
N ALA A 28 -12.62 -3.57 5.42
CA ALA A 28 -13.11 -3.62 6.79
C ALA A 28 -11.98 -3.74 7.82
N ILE A 29 -10.85 -4.36 7.47
CA ILE A 29 -9.67 -4.44 8.34
C ILE A 29 -8.92 -3.10 8.33
N ALA A 30 -8.72 -2.49 7.15
CA ALA A 30 -8.10 -1.18 7.05
C ALA A 30 -8.87 -0.08 7.82
N ALA A 31 -10.20 -0.18 7.87
CA ALA A 31 -11.05 0.75 8.62
C ALA A 31 -10.82 0.70 10.16
N MET A 32 -10.25 -0.39 10.68
CA MET A 32 -9.95 -0.51 12.11
C MET A 32 -8.69 0.24 12.55
N TYR A 33 -7.81 0.65 11.65
CA TYR A 33 -6.48 1.15 11.99
C TYR A 33 -6.51 2.35 12.92
N LEU A 34 -7.42 3.29 12.70
CA LEU A 34 -7.51 4.47 13.55
C LEU A 34 -7.85 4.09 15.00
N ASP A 35 -8.83 3.21 15.19
CA ASP A 35 -9.20 2.71 16.51
C ASP A 35 -8.04 1.98 17.20
N LEU A 36 -7.31 1.12 16.45
CA LEU A 36 -6.14 0.41 16.97
C LEU A 36 -5.06 1.38 17.44
N LEU A 37 -4.73 2.37 16.61
CA LEU A 37 -3.76 3.41 16.95
C LEU A 37 -4.22 4.23 18.17
N GLN A 38 -5.51 4.53 18.28
CA GLN A 38 -6.09 5.21 19.45
C GLN A 38 -6.01 4.39 20.74
N HIS A 39 -5.90 3.07 20.62
CA HIS A 39 -5.69 2.14 21.75
C HIS A 39 -4.22 1.74 21.94
N ASN A 40 -3.27 2.54 21.44
CA ASN A 40 -1.82 2.32 21.55
C ASN A 40 -1.34 1.00 20.92
N ILE A 41 -2.05 0.48 19.92
CA ILE A 41 -1.65 -0.69 19.14
C ILE A 41 -0.99 -0.19 17.86
N SER A 42 0.30 -0.51 17.66
CA SER A 42 1.00 -0.20 16.42
C SER A 42 0.43 -1.02 15.27
N VAL A 43 0.42 -0.46 14.06
CA VAL A 43 -0.09 -1.13 12.87
C VAL A 43 1.04 -1.30 11.86
N VAL A 44 1.21 -2.52 11.36
CA VAL A 44 2.11 -2.86 10.23
C VAL A 44 1.26 -3.52 9.16
N CYS A 45 1.23 -2.98 7.95
CA CYS A 45 0.31 -3.50 6.95
C CYS A 45 0.89 -3.59 5.53
N ALA A 46 0.51 -4.67 4.82
CA ALA A 46 0.64 -4.80 3.39
C ALA A 46 -0.61 -4.29 2.64
N ASN A 47 -1.70 -4.06 3.36
CA ASN A 47 -2.96 -3.55 2.84
C ASN A 47 -2.82 -2.07 2.45
N LYS A 48 -2.98 -1.78 1.15
CA LYS A 48 -2.78 -0.43 0.59
C LYS A 48 -3.96 0.51 0.79
N ILE A 49 -5.13 -0.01 1.21
CA ILE A 49 -6.39 0.74 1.21
C ILE A 49 -6.29 1.99 2.07
N ALA A 50 -5.79 1.89 3.30
CA ALA A 50 -5.70 3.03 4.21
C ALA A 50 -4.67 4.08 3.74
N ALA A 51 -3.53 3.64 3.19
CA ALA A 51 -2.47 4.54 2.74
C ALA A 51 -2.80 5.23 1.40
N SER A 52 -3.61 4.60 0.53
CA SER A 52 -3.99 5.13 -0.79
C SER A 52 -5.43 5.65 -0.86
N GLY A 53 -6.24 5.47 0.17
CA GLY A 53 -7.63 5.91 0.23
C GLY A 53 -7.79 7.40 0.51
N ASP A 54 -8.78 7.77 1.30
CA ASP A 54 -9.01 9.16 1.67
C ASP A 54 -7.77 9.83 2.27
N TYR A 55 -7.44 11.04 1.79
CA TYR A 55 -6.22 11.74 2.20
C TYR A 55 -6.27 12.17 3.66
N ASP A 56 -7.42 12.65 4.13
CA ASP A 56 -7.54 13.14 5.51
C ASP A 56 -7.46 11.97 6.50
N ASN A 57 -8.02 10.81 6.15
CA ASN A 57 -7.84 9.59 6.93
C ASN A 57 -6.37 9.15 6.96
N TYR A 58 -5.66 9.14 5.83
CA TYR A 58 -4.23 8.81 5.78
C TYR A 58 -3.41 9.73 6.69
N ILE A 59 -3.62 11.04 6.63
CA ILE A 59 -2.94 12.01 7.50
C ILE A 59 -3.30 11.80 8.96
N ASN A 60 -4.57 11.50 9.26
CA ASN A 60 -5.02 11.25 10.62
C ASN A 60 -4.35 10.00 11.24
N LEU A 61 -4.20 8.92 10.48
CA LEU A 61 -3.47 7.72 10.91
C LEU A 61 -2.01 8.05 11.26
N LYS A 62 -1.29 8.74 10.39
CA LYS A 62 0.11 9.15 10.61
C LYS A 62 0.24 10.07 11.84
N ASN A 63 -0.63 11.05 11.96
CA ASN A 63 -0.62 11.99 13.08
C ASN A 63 -0.97 11.31 14.40
N THR A 64 -1.95 10.40 14.41
CA THR A 64 -2.33 9.64 15.60
C THR A 64 -1.17 8.76 16.07
N ALA A 65 -0.54 8.02 15.18
CA ALA A 65 0.62 7.20 15.50
C ALA A 65 1.76 8.06 16.10
N ARG A 66 2.09 9.19 15.45
CA ARG A 66 3.14 10.11 15.91
C ARG A 66 2.82 10.71 17.29
N LYS A 67 1.60 11.21 17.50
CA LYS A 67 1.18 11.82 18.78
C LYS A 67 1.24 10.82 19.93
N ARG A 68 1.00 9.56 19.67
CA ARG A 68 1.00 8.49 20.68
C ARG A 68 2.35 7.78 20.84
N GLY A 69 3.36 8.13 20.02
CA GLY A 69 4.68 7.49 20.05
C GLY A 69 4.69 6.04 19.59
N ILE A 70 3.70 5.62 18.81
CA ILE A 70 3.56 4.28 18.23
C ILE A 70 3.75 4.31 16.71
N LYS A 71 3.68 3.16 16.05
CA LYS A 71 4.03 3.03 14.63
C LYS A 71 2.82 2.73 13.77
N TYR A 72 2.74 3.38 12.62
CA TYR A 72 1.93 3.00 11.47
C TYR A 72 2.88 2.79 10.29
N LEU A 73 3.15 1.53 9.94
CA LEU A 73 4.17 1.13 8.97
C LEU A 73 3.52 0.36 7.82
N PHE A 74 3.89 0.70 6.59
CA PHE A 74 3.33 0.12 5.37
C PHE A 74 4.37 0.01 4.24
N GLU A 75 5.63 -0.28 4.59
CA GLU A 75 6.76 -0.39 3.64
C GLU A 75 6.45 -1.31 2.47
N THR A 76 5.87 -2.49 2.74
CA THR A 76 5.58 -3.49 1.71
C THR A 76 4.44 -3.12 0.76
N ASN A 77 3.80 -1.97 0.96
CA ASN A 77 2.77 -1.48 0.04
C ASN A 77 3.34 -1.13 -1.34
N VAL A 78 4.62 -0.72 -1.40
CA VAL A 78 5.30 -0.39 -2.66
C VAL A 78 6.72 -0.97 -2.65
N GLY A 79 7.10 -1.64 -3.74
CA GLY A 79 8.45 -2.17 -3.90
C GLY A 79 8.72 -3.49 -3.18
N ALA A 80 7.69 -4.19 -2.73
CA ALA A 80 7.79 -5.47 -2.01
C ALA A 80 8.73 -5.36 -0.78
N GLY A 81 9.88 -6.03 -0.78
CA GLY A 81 10.86 -5.98 0.30
C GLY A 81 11.91 -4.88 0.19
N LEU A 82 11.83 -4.00 -0.81
CA LEU A 82 12.75 -2.88 -0.96
C LEU A 82 12.39 -1.74 0.00
N PRO A 83 13.36 -1.06 0.63
CA PRO A 83 13.11 0.04 1.56
C PRO A 83 12.81 1.35 0.82
N ILE A 84 11.71 1.42 0.08
CA ILE A 84 11.34 2.57 -0.76
C ILE A 84 10.71 3.67 0.09
N ILE A 85 9.68 3.34 0.87
CA ILE A 85 8.92 4.30 1.68
C ILE A 85 9.80 4.86 2.79
N ASN A 86 10.55 4.01 3.48
CA ASN A 86 11.50 4.45 4.50
C ASN A 86 12.57 5.37 3.91
N THR A 87 13.13 5.04 2.74
CA THR A 87 14.13 5.89 2.08
C THR A 87 13.57 7.27 1.73
N ILE A 88 12.35 7.35 1.18
CA ILE A 88 11.68 8.63 0.93
C ILE A 88 11.50 9.40 2.24
N GLY A 89 11.03 8.72 3.28
CA GLY A 89 10.86 9.31 4.61
C GLY A 89 12.15 9.89 5.18
N ASP A 90 13.26 9.15 5.11
CA ASP A 90 14.57 9.58 5.60
C ASP A 90 15.08 10.82 4.85
N LEU A 91 14.89 10.88 3.52
CA LEU A 91 15.24 12.06 2.72
C LEU A 91 14.42 13.29 3.15
N ILE A 92 13.10 13.14 3.27
CA ILE A 92 12.21 14.24 3.69
C ILE A 92 12.54 14.71 5.14
N TYR A 93 12.78 13.78 6.07
CA TYR A 93 13.16 14.13 7.45
C TYR A 93 14.55 14.79 7.55
N SER A 94 15.43 14.50 6.59
CA SER A 94 16.74 15.16 6.47
C SER A 94 16.67 16.57 5.87
N GLY A 95 15.47 17.04 5.51
CA GLY A 95 15.25 18.35 4.89
C GLY A 95 15.40 18.38 3.37
N ASP A 96 15.54 17.22 2.75
CA ASP A 96 15.56 17.07 1.30
C ASP A 96 14.14 17.01 0.72
N ARG A 97 14.01 17.10 -0.60
CA ARG A 97 12.74 16.98 -1.30
C ARG A 97 12.86 16.11 -2.55
N ILE A 98 11.85 15.31 -2.79
CA ILE A 98 11.78 14.50 -4.01
C ILE A 98 11.42 15.42 -5.18
N VAL A 99 12.31 15.56 -6.14
CA VAL A 99 12.13 16.37 -7.34
C VAL A 99 11.46 15.54 -8.44
N LYS A 100 11.85 14.28 -8.57
CA LYS A 100 11.34 13.36 -9.59
C LYS A 100 11.41 11.93 -9.06
N LEU A 101 10.36 11.15 -9.35
CA LEU A 101 10.30 9.73 -9.06
C LEU A 101 9.84 9.00 -10.32
N GLU A 102 10.63 8.03 -10.76
CA GLU A 102 10.32 7.15 -11.89
C GLU A 102 10.45 5.70 -11.43
N ALA A 103 9.43 4.90 -11.64
CA ALA A 103 9.42 3.51 -11.17
C ALA A 103 8.56 2.61 -12.06
N VAL A 104 8.96 1.35 -12.15
CA VAL A 104 8.12 0.27 -12.67
C VAL A 104 7.40 -0.34 -11.47
N LEU A 105 6.09 -0.12 -11.36
CA LEU A 105 5.28 -0.49 -10.20
C LEU A 105 4.47 -1.77 -10.37
N SER A 106 4.47 -2.36 -11.59
CA SER A 106 3.79 -3.62 -11.89
C SER A 106 4.69 -4.52 -12.73
N GLY A 107 5.08 -5.66 -12.19
CA GLY A 107 5.82 -6.69 -12.92
C GLY A 107 5.00 -7.24 -14.08
N THR A 108 3.71 -7.46 -13.89
CA THR A 108 2.77 -7.96 -14.90
C THR A 108 2.68 -7.02 -16.11
N LEU A 109 2.38 -5.74 -15.86
CA LEU A 109 2.29 -4.74 -16.93
C LEU A 109 3.63 -4.54 -17.63
N ASN A 110 4.72 -4.52 -16.87
CA ASN A 110 6.06 -4.42 -17.45
C ASN A 110 6.35 -5.61 -18.38
N PHE A 111 6.05 -6.84 -17.97
CA PHE A 111 6.21 -8.03 -18.82
C PHE A 111 5.36 -7.91 -20.08
N ILE A 112 4.06 -7.59 -19.93
CA ILE A 112 3.13 -7.50 -21.07
C ILE A 112 3.61 -6.45 -22.07
N PHE A 113 3.90 -5.22 -21.61
CA PHE A 113 4.29 -4.13 -22.52
C PHE A 113 5.65 -4.32 -23.19
N ASN A 114 6.58 -5.02 -22.54
CA ASN A 114 7.87 -5.38 -23.16
C ASN A 114 7.77 -6.60 -24.10
N THR A 115 6.67 -7.38 -24.02
CA THR A 115 6.45 -8.55 -24.87
C THR A 115 5.71 -8.20 -26.17
N ILE A 116 4.89 -7.15 -26.16
CA ILE A 116 4.13 -6.72 -27.34
C ILE A 116 5.07 -6.30 -28.46
N SER A 117 4.80 -6.83 -29.68
CA SER A 117 5.51 -6.47 -30.92
C SER A 117 4.54 -6.59 -32.11
N GLU A 118 5.03 -6.33 -33.33
CA GLU A 118 4.24 -6.55 -34.55
C GLU A 118 3.79 -8.02 -34.69
N GLU A 119 4.58 -8.96 -34.19
CA GLU A 119 4.32 -10.41 -34.26
C GLU A 119 3.56 -10.94 -33.01
N ILE A 120 3.57 -10.20 -31.92
CA ILE A 120 2.97 -10.61 -30.63
C ILE A 120 1.92 -9.57 -30.20
N PRO A 121 0.65 -9.77 -30.58
CA PRO A 121 -0.42 -8.86 -30.16
C PRO A 121 -0.69 -8.96 -28.65
N LEU A 122 -1.31 -7.92 -28.08
CA LEU A 122 -1.62 -7.80 -26.66
C LEU A 122 -2.27 -9.07 -26.07
N SER A 123 -3.21 -9.66 -26.78
CA SER A 123 -3.90 -10.88 -26.33
C SER A 123 -2.97 -12.08 -26.15
N LYS A 124 -1.93 -12.18 -26.99
CA LYS A 124 -0.91 -13.23 -26.87
C LYS A 124 0.06 -12.91 -25.75
N ALA A 125 0.48 -11.65 -25.59
CA ALA A 125 1.35 -11.21 -24.48
C ALA A 125 0.68 -11.46 -23.11
N ILE A 126 -0.62 -11.21 -22.99
CA ILE A 126 -1.40 -11.52 -21.76
C ILE A 126 -1.39 -13.02 -21.47
N LYS A 127 -1.63 -13.88 -22.47
CA LYS A 127 -1.56 -15.34 -22.27
C LYS A 127 -0.18 -15.79 -21.82
N MET A 128 0.87 -15.27 -22.43
CA MET A 128 2.26 -15.54 -22.01
C MET A 128 2.53 -15.10 -20.57
N ALA A 129 2.01 -13.94 -20.16
CA ALA A 129 2.11 -13.48 -18.77
C ALA A 129 1.39 -14.42 -17.78
N MET A 130 0.22 -14.95 -18.15
CA MET A 130 -0.52 -15.91 -17.34
C MET A 130 0.23 -17.25 -17.23
N GLU A 131 0.73 -17.77 -18.35
CA GLU A 131 1.51 -19.03 -18.41
C GLU A 131 2.81 -18.91 -17.57
N ALA A 132 3.48 -17.77 -17.65
CA ALA A 132 4.68 -17.46 -16.86
C ALA A 132 4.39 -17.09 -15.40
N ARG A 133 3.11 -17.07 -14.97
CA ARG A 133 2.65 -16.70 -13.62
C ARG A 133 3.04 -15.27 -13.20
N PHE A 134 3.15 -14.37 -14.14
CA PHE A 134 3.31 -12.93 -13.85
C PHE A 134 1.96 -12.22 -13.69
N ALA A 135 0.88 -12.76 -14.27
CA ALA A 135 -0.47 -12.22 -14.16
C ALA A 135 -1.30 -13.02 -13.16
N GLU A 136 -2.22 -12.34 -12.49
CA GLU A 136 -3.27 -12.94 -11.67
C GLU A 136 -4.18 -13.85 -12.53
N PRO A 137 -4.93 -14.80 -11.93
CA PRO A 137 -5.86 -15.66 -12.67
C PRO A 137 -6.86 -14.90 -13.52
N ASP A 138 -7.29 -13.71 -13.06
CA ASP A 138 -8.05 -12.75 -13.87
C ASP A 138 -7.13 -11.57 -14.26
N PRO A 139 -6.58 -11.56 -15.48
CA PRO A 139 -5.63 -10.52 -15.92
C PRO A 139 -6.27 -9.12 -16.02
N ARG A 140 -7.62 -9.01 -15.98
CA ARG A 140 -8.32 -7.72 -15.96
C ARG A 140 -8.01 -6.94 -14.69
N ILE A 141 -7.71 -7.61 -13.59
CA ILE A 141 -7.31 -6.99 -12.32
C ILE A 141 -6.01 -6.22 -12.52
N ASP A 142 -4.98 -6.87 -13.10
CA ASP A 142 -3.69 -6.24 -13.38
C ASP A 142 -3.83 -5.12 -14.43
N LEU A 143 -4.56 -5.39 -15.51
CA LEU A 143 -4.78 -4.44 -16.61
C LEU A 143 -5.61 -3.22 -16.21
N SER A 144 -6.38 -3.30 -15.11
CA SER A 144 -7.13 -2.15 -14.60
C SER A 144 -6.24 -1.01 -14.11
N GLY A 145 -4.97 -1.28 -13.82
CA GLY A 145 -4.02 -0.32 -13.29
C GLY A 145 -4.29 0.14 -11.85
N LYS A 146 -5.35 -0.35 -11.20
CA LYS A 146 -5.76 0.11 -9.85
C LYS A 146 -4.66 -0.06 -8.80
N ASP A 147 -3.90 -1.15 -8.86
CA ASP A 147 -2.80 -1.37 -7.92
C ASP A 147 -1.63 -0.40 -8.17
N VAL A 148 -1.37 -0.09 -9.44
CA VAL A 148 -0.36 0.90 -9.85
C VAL A 148 -0.76 2.30 -9.36
N ILE A 149 -2.02 2.70 -9.57
CA ILE A 149 -2.55 3.98 -9.08
C ILE A 149 -2.39 4.08 -7.56
N ARG A 150 -2.77 3.06 -6.81
CA ARG A 150 -2.59 3.04 -5.35
C ARG A 150 -1.14 3.22 -4.93
N LYS A 151 -0.21 2.54 -5.60
CA LYS A 151 1.23 2.66 -5.34
C LYS A 151 1.74 4.07 -5.65
N LEU A 152 1.32 4.66 -6.77
CA LEU A 152 1.67 6.03 -7.14
C LEU A 152 1.17 7.04 -6.10
N VAL A 153 -0.08 6.92 -5.67
CA VAL A 153 -0.67 7.79 -4.63
C VAL A 153 0.14 7.69 -3.34
N ILE A 154 0.51 6.48 -2.90
CA ILE A 154 1.31 6.29 -1.69
C ILE A 154 2.67 6.99 -1.82
N LEU A 155 3.38 6.76 -2.92
CA LEU A 155 4.70 7.37 -3.15
C LEU A 155 4.63 8.90 -3.22
N ALA A 156 3.62 9.44 -3.90
CA ALA A 156 3.40 10.88 -3.99
C ALA A 156 3.12 11.49 -2.61
N ARG A 157 2.27 10.85 -1.81
CA ARG A 157 1.97 11.29 -0.43
C ARG A 157 3.19 11.25 0.48
N GLU A 158 3.98 10.19 0.43
CA GLU A 158 5.21 10.09 1.20
C GLU A 158 6.26 11.10 0.72
N SER A 159 6.21 11.53 -0.55
CA SER A 159 7.02 12.62 -1.10
C SER A 159 6.49 14.03 -0.73
N GLY A 160 5.42 14.13 0.06
CA GLY A 160 4.86 15.40 0.54
C GLY A 160 3.75 16.00 -0.33
N LEU A 161 3.25 15.29 -1.33
CA LEU A 161 2.16 15.79 -2.20
C LEU A 161 0.79 15.40 -1.64
N LYS A 162 -0.18 16.32 -1.75
CA LYS A 162 -1.57 16.02 -1.48
C LYS A 162 -2.24 15.57 -2.77
N VAL A 163 -2.45 14.27 -2.91
CA VAL A 163 -3.06 13.64 -4.10
C VAL A 163 -4.09 12.59 -3.71
N SER A 164 -5.05 12.35 -4.60
CA SER A 164 -6.05 11.29 -4.51
C SER A 164 -5.94 10.31 -5.68
N GLN A 165 -6.77 9.26 -5.69
CA GLN A 165 -6.75 8.28 -6.79
C GLN A 165 -7.43 8.81 -8.06
N GLU A 166 -8.17 9.90 -7.96
CA GLU A 166 -8.88 10.55 -9.04
C GLU A 166 -8.05 11.63 -9.75
N ASP A 167 -6.94 12.07 -9.14
CA ASP A 167 -6.01 13.04 -9.73
C ASP A 167 -5.11 12.37 -10.78
#